data_c8ec3e6396c01b59770fbccda72960ea
#
_entry.id   c8ec3e6396c01b59770fbccda72960ea
#
_cell.length_a   1.000
_cell.length_b   1.000
_cell.length_c   1.000
_cell.angle_alpha   90.00
_cell.angle_beta   90.00
_cell.angle_gamma   90.00
#
_symmetry.space_group_name_H-M   'P 1'
#
loop_
_entity.id
_entity.type
_entity.pdbx_description
1 polymer ?
#
loop_
_entity_poly.entity_id
_entity_poly.type
_entity_poly.pdbx_seq_one_letter_code
_entity_poly.pdbx_strand_id
1 'polypeptide(L)'
;WVVPWLGIYFLSPSEQDWPIDEISRQLHFTRQADLAGHAYFRNQFLLDNVKGIFDELKNDFYTTPALVPPMTWQDSIAPTAPTDPFYELQDNGEVKLAWSASKDNHDLPVVYHLYASSNYPVDINNAYNLLATYLKGNQITLPDGEGYFAVTAADRYGNESAPLALNTAPEVESPTLNQGNKLVLPQLEDVPEILICNALGETISKVSYQPEISLVLLPEGFYLVYALSEEGEKKFLGTILK
;
A
#
# COMPACT_ATOMS: atom_id res chain seq x y z
N TRP A 1 -12.73 8.96 21.98
CA TRP A 1 -11.35 8.45 22.09
C TRP A 1 -11.04 8.03 23.52
N VAL A 2 -10.38 6.90 23.66
CA VAL A 2 -9.78 6.48 24.93
C VAL A 2 -8.28 6.36 24.69
N VAL A 3 -7.49 7.07 25.52
CA VAL A 3 -6.02 7.07 25.47
C VAL A 3 -5.52 6.71 26.88
N PRO A 4 -5.24 5.42 27.16
CA PRO A 4 -4.75 5.02 28.46
C PRO A 4 -3.32 5.53 28.70
N TRP A 5 -2.99 5.76 29.97
CA TRP A 5 -1.64 6.08 30.39
C TRP A 5 -0.94 4.82 30.87
N LEU A 6 0.18 4.53 30.23
CA LEU A 6 1.02 3.39 30.60
C LEU A 6 2.09 3.85 31.60
N GLY A 7 2.11 3.25 32.77
CA GLY A 7 3.02 3.59 33.86
C GLY A 7 4.39 2.95 33.66
N ILE A 8 5.17 3.39 32.67
CA ILE A 8 6.51 2.82 32.40
C ILE A 8 7.52 3.05 33.53
N TYR A 9 7.24 3.95 34.48
CA TYR A 9 8.06 4.13 35.68
C TYR A 9 8.06 2.89 36.58
N PHE A 10 7.06 2.02 36.49
CA PHE A 10 7.05 0.74 37.20
C PHE A 10 8.13 -0.25 36.76
N LEU A 11 8.81 0.01 35.64
CA LEU A 11 10.02 -0.75 35.24
C LEU A 11 11.18 -0.53 36.20
N SER A 12 11.19 0.58 36.96
CA SER A 12 12.28 0.89 37.88
C SER A 12 12.34 -0.12 39.03
N PRO A 13 13.54 -0.59 39.42
CA PRO A 13 13.73 -1.41 40.61
C PRO A 13 13.32 -0.71 41.92
N SER A 14 13.30 0.63 41.95
CA SER A 14 12.83 1.41 43.09
C SER A 14 11.31 1.51 43.22
N GLU A 15 10.57 1.04 42.20
CA GLU A 15 9.11 1.06 42.15
C GLU A 15 8.57 -0.38 42.22
N GLN A 16 8.05 -0.91 41.13
CA GLN A 16 7.48 -2.27 41.08
C GLN A 16 8.40 -3.31 40.42
N ASP A 17 9.50 -2.84 39.84
CA ASP A 17 10.47 -3.67 39.11
C ASP A 17 9.87 -4.58 38.02
N TRP A 18 8.85 -4.06 37.32
CA TRP A 18 8.18 -4.84 36.26
C TRP A 18 9.18 -5.31 35.18
N PRO A 19 9.00 -6.52 34.68
CA PRO A 19 9.71 -6.92 33.46
C PRO A 19 9.19 -6.11 32.26
N ILE A 20 10.01 -5.98 31.23
CA ILE A 20 9.65 -5.27 29.99
C ILE A 20 8.40 -5.89 29.33
N ASP A 21 8.25 -7.21 29.37
CA ASP A 21 7.13 -7.97 28.82
C ASP A 21 5.76 -7.48 29.34
N GLU A 22 5.72 -6.89 30.54
CA GLU A 22 4.46 -6.33 31.08
C GLU A 22 4.03 -5.11 30.28
N ILE A 23 4.96 -4.25 29.87
CA ILE A 23 4.64 -3.10 29.01
C ILE A 23 4.27 -3.56 27.60
N SER A 24 5.00 -4.51 27.03
CA SER A 24 4.68 -5.10 25.72
C SER A 24 3.27 -5.72 25.74
N ARG A 25 2.90 -6.44 26.80
CA ARG A 25 1.56 -6.99 26.98
C ARG A 25 0.47 -5.90 27.05
N GLN A 26 0.71 -4.79 27.76
CA GLN A 26 -0.22 -3.66 27.83
C GLN A 26 -0.37 -2.98 26.47
N LEU A 27 0.69 -2.85 25.70
CA LEU A 27 0.65 -2.30 24.34
C LEU A 27 -0.17 -3.19 23.39
N HIS A 28 0.06 -4.50 23.40
CA HIS A 28 -0.75 -5.44 22.64
C HIS A 28 -2.23 -5.35 23.03
N PHE A 29 -2.54 -5.26 24.32
CA PHE A 29 -3.91 -5.10 24.78
C PHE A 29 -4.56 -3.80 24.26
N THR A 30 -3.83 -2.66 24.29
CA THR A 30 -4.37 -1.38 23.78
C THR A 30 -4.67 -1.45 22.29
N ARG A 31 -3.83 -2.15 21.50
CA ARG A 31 -4.04 -2.37 20.07
C ARG A 31 -5.22 -3.31 19.79
N GLN A 32 -5.32 -4.41 20.52
CA GLN A 32 -6.44 -5.36 20.38
C GLN A 32 -7.79 -4.74 20.76
N ALA A 33 -7.78 -3.80 21.72
CA ALA A 33 -8.98 -3.08 22.14
C ALA A 33 -9.35 -1.91 21.20
N ASP A 34 -8.66 -1.74 20.09
CA ASP A 34 -8.87 -0.68 19.10
C ASP A 34 -8.93 0.73 19.74
N LEU A 35 -8.02 0.98 20.67
CA LEU A 35 -7.93 2.28 21.34
C LEU A 35 -7.23 3.29 20.44
N ALA A 36 -7.65 4.56 20.53
CA ALA A 36 -7.13 5.65 19.70
C ALA A 36 -5.64 5.96 19.88
N GLY A 37 -5.01 5.36 20.89
CA GLY A 37 -3.59 5.53 21.20
C GLY A 37 -3.33 5.30 22.67
N HIS A 38 -2.13 5.65 23.14
CA HIS A 38 -1.74 5.59 24.54
C HIS A 38 -0.69 6.65 24.84
N ALA A 39 -0.46 6.93 26.11
CA ALA A 39 0.56 7.85 26.59
C ALA A 39 1.47 7.16 27.60
N TYR A 40 2.74 7.53 27.65
CA TYR A 40 3.70 6.99 28.60
C TYR A 40 3.93 7.96 29.76
N PHE A 41 3.88 7.46 30.97
CA PHE A 41 4.27 8.19 32.16
C PHE A 41 5.41 7.46 32.84
N ARG A 42 6.59 8.05 32.95
CA ARG A 42 7.02 9.36 32.50
C ARG A 42 8.17 9.29 31.49
N ASN A 43 8.31 10.32 30.66
CA ASN A 43 9.27 10.40 29.58
C ASN A 43 10.72 10.08 29.94
N GLN A 44 11.18 10.37 31.16
CA GLN A 44 12.54 10.11 31.62
C GLN A 44 12.94 8.63 31.42
N PHE A 45 12.01 7.69 31.61
CA PHE A 45 12.27 6.25 31.45
C PHE A 45 12.51 5.84 30.00
N LEU A 46 11.96 6.59 29.04
CA LEU A 46 12.28 6.42 27.61
C LEU A 46 13.67 6.95 27.29
N LEU A 47 14.02 8.12 27.81
CA LEU A 47 15.35 8.73 27.61
C LEU A 47 16.46 7.88 28.23
N ASP A 48 16.24 7.31 29.40
CA ASP A 48 17.17 6.45 30.11
C ASP A 48 17.18 5.02 29.57
N ASN A 49 16.28 4.70 28.62
CA ASN A 49 16.08 3.38 28.04
C ASN A 49 16.01 2.26 29.10
N VAL A 50 15.26 2.49 30.17
CA VAL A 50 15.17 1.57 31.32
C VAL A 50 14.68 0.21 30.86
N LYS A 51 15.45 -0.85 31.15
CA LYS A 51 15.22 -2.23 30.68
C LYS A 51 15.05 -2.38 29.17
N GLY A 52 15.56 -1.43 28.36
CA GLY A 52 15.47 -1.48 26.90
C GLY A 52 14.12 -1.03 26.34
N ILE A 53 13.28 -0.31 27.10
CA ILE A 53 11.93 0.12 26.68
C ILE A 53 11.95 0.93 25.39
N PHE A 54 12.94 1.82 25.21
CA PHE A 54 13.02 2.62 23.99
C PHE A 54 13.32 1.75 22.77
N ASP A 55 14.24 0.79 22.91
CA ASP A 55 14.60 -0.12 21.83
C ASP A 55 13.44 -1.05 21.46
N GLU A 56 12.72 -1.58 22.45
CA GLU A 56 11.50 -2.38 22.25
C GLU A 56 10.45 -1.59 21.46
N LEU A 57 10.16 -0.36 21.88
CA LEU A 57 9.20 0.49 21.19
C LEU A 57 9.63 0.80 19.77
N LYS A 58 10.88 1.16 19.54
CA LYS A 58 11.41 1.54 18.23
C LYS A 58 11.44 0.37 17.24
N ASN A 59 11.84 -0.81 17.72
CA ASN A 59 12.14 -1.94 16.83
C ASN A 59 10.94 -2.87 16.61
N ASP A 60 9.92 -2.81 17.48
CA ASP A 60 8.73 -3.65 17.39
C ASP A 60 7.44 -2.83 17.19
N PHE A 61 7.12 -1.95 18.15
CA PHE A 61 5.81 -1.29 18.17
C PHE A 61 5.69 -0.09 17.22
N TYR A 62 6.78 0.64 16.95
CA TYR A 62 6.80 1.87 16.13
C TYR A 62 7.79 1.78 14.99
N THR A 63 7.76 0.71 14.25
CA THR A 63 8.58 0.50 13.05
C THR A 63 8.14 1.37 11.87
N THR A 64 6.89 1.83 11.90
CA THR A 64 6.30 2.73 10.90
C THR A 64 5.74 3.98 11.56
N PRO A 65 5.62 5.10 10.83
CA PRO A 65 4.89 6.27 11.30
C PRO A 65 3.43 5.92 11.63
N ALA A 66 2.77 6.74 12.44
CA ALA A 66 1.36 6.61 12.76
C ALA A 66 0.64 7.93 12.53
N LEU A 67 -0.61 7.86 12.09
CA LEU A 67 -1.49 9.01 11.96
C LEU A 67 -2.26 9.23 13.27
N VAL A 68 -2.55 10.50 13.57
CA VAL A 68 -3.50 10.84 14.63
C VAL A 68 -4.90 10.50 14.12
N PRO A 69 -5.71 9.73 14.90
CA PRO A 69 -7.06 9.41 14.49
C PRO A 69 -7.92 10.65 14.25
N PRO A 70 -8.84 10.63 13.27
CA PRO A 70 -9.62 11.80 12.91
C PRO A 70 -10.57 12.25 14.03
N MET A 71 -10.67 13.56 14.21
CA MET A 71 -11.58 14.20 15.18
C MET A 71 -12.93 14.54 14.53
N THR A 72 -13.65 13.53 14.07
CA THR A 72 -14.87 13.69 13.27
C THR A 72 -16.01 14.45 13.97
N TRP A 73 -15.95 14.60 15.29
CA TRP A 73 -16.89 15.45 16.06
C TRP A 73 -16.57 16.96 15.96
N GLN A 74 -15.38 17.34 15.49
CA GLN A 74 -15.01 18.72 15.26
C GLN A 74 -15.26 19.10 13.79
N ASP A 75 -14.81 18.25 12.89
CA ASP A 75 -15.04 18.30 11.47
C ASP A 75 -15.02 16.87 10.92
N SER A 76 -15.90 16.56 9.97
CA SER A 76 -16.00 15.25 9.34
C SER A 76 -15.80 15.31 7.82
N ILE A 77 -15.41 16.49 7.29
CA ILE A 77 -15.23 16.71 5.86
C ILE A 77 -13.74 16.70 5.54
N ALA A 78 -13.31 15.70 4.81
CA ALA A 78 -11.93 15.62 4.35
C ALA A 78 -11.61 16.71 3.32
N PRO A 79 -10.34 17.13 3.19
CA PRO A 79 -9.89 17.99 2.09
C PRO A 79 -10.17 17.37 0.72
N THR A 80 -10.12 18.16 -0.34
CA THR A 80 -10.10 17.63 -1.70
C THR A 80 -8.90 16.72 -1.89
N ALA A 81 -9.05 15.63 -2.65
CA ALA A 81 -7.91 14.81 -3.01
C ALA A 81 -6.87 15.64 -3.79
N PRO A 82 -5.57 15.35 -3.65
CA PRO A 82 -4.54 15.89 -4.54
C PRO A 82 -4.83 15.54 -6.00
N THR A 83 -4.35 16.34 -6.94
CA THR A 83 -4.49 16.11 -8.39
C THR A 83 -3.15 16.25 -9.11
N ASP A 84 -3.13 16.03 -10.42
CA ASP A 84 -1.99 16.23 -11.29
C ASP A 84 -0.71 15.52 -10.79
N PRO A 85 -0.72 14.17 -10.76
CA PRO A 85 0.40 13.41 -10.26
C PRO A 85 1.64 13.60 -11.13
N PHE A 86 2.78 13.76 -10.48
CA PHE A 86 4.09 13.81 -11.13
C PHE A 86 5.02 12.79 -10.49
N TYR A 87 5.64 11.97 -11.32
CA TYR A 87 6.63 10.97 -10.96
C TYR A 87 7.79 11.04 -11.94
N GLU A 88 9.02 11.18 -11.45
CA GLU A 88 10.23 11.19 -12.25
C GLU A 88 11.34 10.41 -11.55
N LEU A 89 11.71 9.27 -12.13
CA LEU A 89 12.87 8.49 -11.69
C LEU A 89 14.15 9.10 -12.29
N GLN A 90 15.09 9.43 -11.42
CA GLN A 90 16.37 10.01 -11.79
C GLN A 90 17.41 8.90 -12.09
N ASP A 91 18.43 9.20 -12.88
CA ASP A 91 19.50 8.25 -13.24
C ASP A 91 20.27 7.72 -12.02
N ASN A 92 20.27 8.44 -10.91
CA ASN A 92 20.91 8.05 -9.65
C ASN A 92 20.04 7.16 -8.75
N GLY A 93 18.82 6.79 -9.19
CA GLY A 93 17.85 6.00 -8.44
C GLY A 93 16.93 6.82 -7.52
N GLU A 94 17.16 8.12 -7.36
CA GLU A 94 16.22 9.00 -6.67
C GLU A 94 14.92 9.16 -7.44
N VAL A 95 13.82 9.33 -6.74
CA VAL A 95 12.54 9.65 -7.37
C VAL A 95 12.02 10.99 -6.87
N LYS A 96 11.58 11.82 -7.81
CA LYS A 96 10.89 13.06 -7.53
C LYS A 96 9.40 12.86 -7.71
N LEU A 97 8.65 13.17 -6.66
CA LEU A 97 7.19 13.10 -6.59
C LEU A 97 6.62 14.50 -6.40
N ALA A 98 5.54 14.83 -7.12
CA ALA A 98 4.82 16.08 -6.92
C ALA A 98 3.33 15.92 -7.26
N TRP A 99 2.51 16.84 -6.77
CA TRP A 99 1.07 16.89 -6.99
C TRP A 99 0.54 18.32 -6.89
N SER A 100 -0.66 18.57 -7.40
CA SER A 100 -1.33 19.84 -7.19
C SER A 100 -1.95 19.92 -5.78
N ALA A 101 -1.95 21.12 -5.22
CA ALA A 101 -2.37 21.36 -3.85
C ALA A 101 -3.86 21.10 -3.64
N SER A 102 -4.18 20.46 -2.53
CA SER A 102 -5.55 20.22 -2.04
C SER A 102 -6.10 21.45 -1.30
N LYS A 103 -7.42 21.48 -1.15
CA LYS A 103 -8.13 22.53 -0.41
C LYS A 103 -8.95 21.94 0.71
N ASP A 104 -8.88 22.56 1.85
CA ASP A 104 -9.74 22.31 3.01
C ASP A 104 -11.06 23.09 2.89
N ASN A 105 -12.16 22.53 3.45
CA ASN A 105 -13.48 23.14 3.46
C ASN A 105 -13.57 24.46 4.26
N HIS A 106 -12.62 24.71 5.16
CA HIS A 106 -12.50 25.92 5.96
C HIS A 106 -11.35 26.83 5.51
N ASP A 107 -10.76 26.58 4.33
CA ASP A 107 -9.58 27.29 3.81
C ASP A 107 -8.36 27.23 4.76
N LEU A 108 -8.28 26.18 5.57
CA LEU A 108 -7.14 25.94 6.47
C LEU A 108 -6.00 25.19 5.76
N PRO A 109 -4.76 25.34 6.25
CA PRO A 109 -3.65 24.60 5.70
C PRO A 109 -3.86 23.08 5.78
N VAL A 110 -3.58 22.38 4.69
CA VAL A 110 -3.55 20.93 4.61
C VAL A 110 -2.11 20.42 4.74
N VAL A 111 -1.99 19.17 5.18
CA VAL A 111 -0.75 18.40 5.15
C VAL A 111 -0.95 17.16 4.27
N TYR A 112 0.15 16.51 3.88
CA TYR A 112 0.06 15.32 3.03
C TYR A 112 0.69 14.12 3.71
N HIS A 113 0.13 12.94 3.43
CA HIS A 113 0.70 11.66 3.82
C HIS A 113 1.09 10.91 2.56
N LEU A 114 2.30 10.37 2.55
CA LEU A 114 2.85 9.61 1.44
C LEU A 114 2.88 8.14 1.82
N TYR A 115 2.38 7.31 0.92
CA TYR A 115 2.35 5.87 1.03
C TYR A 115 3.17 5.24 -0.08
N ALA A 116 3.83 4.12 0.22
CA ALA A 116 4.59 3.33 -0.73
C ALA A 116 4.30 1.84 -0.56
N SER A 117 4.29 1.10 -1.66
CA SER A 117 4.09 -0.36 -1.66
C SER A 117 4.73 -0.99 -2.89
N SER A 118 5.15 -2.23 -2.79
CA SER A 118 5.51 -3.06 -3.95
C SER A 118 4.29 -3.51 -4.76
N ASN A 119 3.08 -3.38 -4.20
CA ASN A 119 1.82 -3.78 -4.83
C ASN A 119 1.03 -2.55 -5.29
N TYR A 120 0.35 -2.66 -6.44
CA TYR A 120 -0.56 -1.66 -6.98
C TYR A 120 -2.01 -2.19 -6.96
N PRO A 121 -3.01 -1.36 -6.60
CA PRO A 121 -2.88 -0.01 -6.01
C PRO A 121 -2.30 -0.04 -4.60
N VAL A 122 -1.71 1.07 -4.17
CA VAL A 122 -1.20 1.22 -2.79
C VAL A 122 -2.36 1.22 -1.81
N ASP A 123 -2.39 0.26 -0.89
CA ASP A 123 -3.39 0.21 0.17
C ASP A 123 -3.02 1.20 1.29
N ILE A 124 -3.74 2.31 1.38
CA ILE A 124 -3.53 3.34 2.41
C ILE A 124 -4.02 2.92 3.81
N ASN A 125 -4.81 1.85 3.92
CA ASN A 125 -5.26 1.33 5.22
C ASN A 125 -4.21 0.41 5.87
N ASN A 126 -3.19 0.01 5.13
CA ASN A 126 -2.07 -0.75 5.67
C ASN A 126 -1.01 0.22 6.21
N ALA A 127 -0.84 0.25 7.55
CA ALA A 127 0.12 1.12 8.21
C ALA A 127 1.58 0.91 7.75
N TYR A 128 1.94 -0.28 7.28
CA TYR A 128 3.27 -0.56 6.75
C TYR A 128 3.56 0.16 5.43
N ASN A 129 2.54 0.61 4.72
CA ASN A 129 2.69 1.39 3.49
C ASN A 129 2.90 2.88 3.76
N LEU A 130 2.68 3.37 4.99
CA LEU A 130 2.83 4.77 5.36
C LEU A 130 4.33 5.14 5.41
N LEU A 131 4.80 5.87 4.40
CA LEU A 131 6.21 6.22 4.24
C LEU A 131 6.57 7.54 4.92
N ALA A 132 5.74 8.57 4.74
CA ALA A 132 5.95 9.89 5.33
C ALA A 132 4.64 10.57 5.71
N THR A 133 4.68 11.38 6.76
CA THR A 133 3.50 12.03 7.34
C THR A 133 3.71 13.52 7.52
N TYR A 134 2.61 14.29 7.52
CA TYR A 134 2.60 15.73 7.81
C TYR A 134 3.51 16.58 6.90
N LEU A 135 3.65 16.15 5.64
CA LEU A 135 4.36 16.91 4.62
C LEU A 135 3.62 18.25 4.38
N LYS A 136 4.32 19.37 4.47
CA LYS A 136 3.75 20.71 4.30
C LYS A 136 3.82 21.23 2.86
N GLY A 137 4.58 20.56 2.01
CA GLY A 137 4.72 20.90 0.60
C GLY A 137 4.02 19.87 -0.27
N ASN A 138 3.88 20.19 -1.54
CA ASN A 138 3.27 19.35 -2.54
C ASN A 138 4.30 18.67 -3.47
N GLN A 139 5.52 18.46 -2.97
CA GLN A 139 6.58 17.70 -3.63
C GLN A 139 7.54 17.09 -2.61
N ILE A 140 8.19 15.99 -2.99
CA ILE A 140 9.23 15.33 -2.20
C ILE A 140 10.19 14.60 -3.16
N THR A 141 11.47 14.51 -2.76
CA THR A 141 12.46 13.64 -3.41
C THR A 141 12.81 12.51 -2.43
N LEU A 142 12.74 11.27 -2.91
CA LEU A 142 13.09 10.08 -2.15
C LEU A 142 14.40 9.49 -2.69
N PRO A 143 15.24 8.90 -1.83
CA PRO A 143 16.53 8.33 -2.24
C PRO A 143 16.37 7.02 -3.04
N ASP A 144 15.19 6.41 -3.00
CA ASP A 144 14.86 5.17 -3.67
C ASP A 144 13.48 5.29 -4.31
N GLY A 145 13.40 4.97 -5.59
CA GLY A 145 12.20 5.07 -6.42
C GLY A 145 11.50 3.74 -6.71
N GLU A 146 11.91 2.66 -6.06
CA GLU A 146 11.27 1.36 -6.28
C GLU A 146 9.86 1.32 -5.66
N GLY A 147 8.90 0.77 -6.43
CA GLY A 147 7.52 0.56 -5.99
C GLY A 147 6.51 1.58 -6.51
N TYR A 148 5.33 1.53 -5.91
CA TYR A 148 4.21 2.41 -6.22
C TYR A 148 3.99 3.39 -5.08
N PHE A 149 3.60 4.61 -5.44
CA PHE A 149 3.41 5.70 -4.50
C PHE A 149 2.00 6.26 -4.60
N ALA A 150 1.42 6.58 -3.45
CA ALA A 150 0.16 7.29 -3.35
C ALA A 150 0.27 8.41 -2.32
N VAL A 151 -0.45 9.51 -2.55
CA VAL A 151 -0.49 10.64 -1.64
C VAL A 151 -1.93 10.98 -1.30
N THR A 152 -2.16 11.33 -0.03
CA THR A 152 -3.42 11.85 0.48
C THR A 152 -3.21 13.24 1.05
N ALA A 153 -4.29 14.01 1.15
CA ALA A 153 -4.31 15.27 1.88
C ALA A 153 -5.07 15.08 3.20
N ALA A 154 -4.58 15.68 4.28
CA ALA A 154 -5.25 15.67 5.57
C ALA A 154 -5.41 17.09 6.13
N ASP A 155 -6.55 17.33 6.79
CA ASP A 155 -6.83 18.56 7.50
C ASP A 155 -6.22 18.57 8.90
N ARG A 156 -6.44 19.66 9.63
CA ARG A 156 -5.99 19.80 11.03
C ARG A 156 -6.68 18.83 12.01
N TYR A 157 -7.81 18.26 11.63
CA TYR A 157 -8.59 17.32 12.44
C TYR A 157 -8.32 15.86 12.12
N GLY A 158 -7.41 15.61 11.16
CA GLY A 158 -7.01 14.26 10.76
C GLY A 158 -7.94 13.59 9.76
N ASN A 159 -8.90 14.34 9.17
CA ASN A 159 -9.70 13.80 8.07
C ASN A 159 -8.84 13.68 6.83
N GLU A 160 -8.77 12.51 6.26
CA GLU A 160 -7.91 12.17 5.13
C GLU A 160 -8.71 12.02 3.84
N SER A 161 -8.21 12.60 2.76
CA SER A 161 -8.83 12.55 1.43
C SER A 161 -8.68 11.17 0.79
N ALA A 162 -9.40 10.95 -0.32
CA ALA A 162 -9.08 9.85 -1.21
C ALA A 162 -7.62 9.94 -1.71
N PRO A 163 -6.94 8.79 -1.93
CA PRO A 163 -5.57 8.77 -2.40
C PRO A 163 -5.46 9.18 -3.88
N LEU A 164 -4.35 9.86 -4.22
CA LEU A 164 -3.87 10.04 -5.59
C LEU A 164 -2.70 9.09 -5.82
N ALA A 165 -2.80 8.18 -6.78
CA ALA A 165 -1.66 7.41 -7.24
C ALA A 165 -0.68 8.34 -7.97
N LEU A 166 0.61 8.34 -7.59
CA LEU A 166 1.64 9.18 -8.18
C LEU A 166 2.33 8.47 -9.37
N ASN A 167 2.36 7.15 -9.36
CA ASN A 167 2.72 6.29 -10.47
C ASN A 167 1.73 5.12 -10.53
N THR A 168 1.63 4.51 -11.69
CA THR A 168 0.76 3.36 -11.92
C THR A 168 1.61 2.15 -12.26
N ALA A 169 1.08 0.95 -12.03
CA ALA A 169 1.63 -0.22 -12.69
C ALA A 169 1.75 0.09 -14.18
N PRO A 170 2.87 -0.27 -14.83
CA PRO A 170 2.90 -0.19 -16.27
C PRO A 170 1.60 -0.82 -16.75
N GLU A 171 0.86 -0.10 -17.58
CA GLU A 171 -0.24 -0.72 -18.30
C GLU A 171 0.39 -1.93 -18.99
N VAL A 172 0.23 -3.09 -18.39
CA VAL A 172 0.26 -4.30 -19.18
C VAL A 172 -0.95 -4.09 -20.08
N GLU A 173 -0.73 -3.54 -21.29
CA GLU A 173 -1.67 -3.69 -22.35
C GLU A 173 -1.92 -5.19 -22.40
N SER A 174 -2.96 -5.61 -21.71
CA SER A 174 -3.50 -6.96 -21.92
C SER A 174 -4.15 -6.84 -23.28
N PRO A 175 -3.45 -7.21 -24.36
CA PRO A 175 -4.04 -7.10 -25.67
C PRO A 175 -5.32 -7.92 -25.59
N THR A 176 -6.45 -7.30 -25.88
CA THR A 176 -7.68 -8.04 -26.07
C THR A 176 -7.46 -8.90 -27.29
N LEU A 177 -7.06 -10.14 -27.03
CA LEU A 177 -6.59 -11.06 -28.06
C LEU A 177 -7.70 -11.60 -28.93
N ASN A 178 -8.99 -11.28 -28.63
CA ASN A 178 -10.08 -11.80 -29.43
C ASN A 178 -10.52 -10.82 -30.52
N GLN A 179 -10.63 -11.37 -31.73
CA GLN A 179 -11.32 -10.76 -32.86
C GLN A 179 -12.53 -11.63 -33.21
N GLY A 180 -13.69 -11.31 -32.59
CA GLY A 180 -14.87 -12.14 -32.69
C GLY A 180 -14.67 -13.50 -31.99
N ASN A 181 -14.88 -14.61 -32.72
CA ASN A 181 -14.70 -15.96 -32.19
C ASN A 181 -13.28 -16.54 -32.40
N LYS A 182 -12.30 -15.67 -32.56
CA LYS A 182 -10.88 -16.06 -32.74
C LYS A 182 -9.99 -15.37 -31.73
N LEU A 183 -9.06 -16.11 -31.17
CA LEU A 183 -7.93 -15.60 -30.43
C LEU A 183 -6.80 -15.36 -31.43
N VAL A 184 -6.35 -14.12 -31.54
CA VAL A 184 -5.20 -13.73 -32.39
C VAL A 184 -3.99 -13.48 -31.49
N LEU A 185 -2.95 -14.25 -31.71
CA LEU A 185 -1.73 -14.22 -30.90
C LEU A 185 -0.61 -13.49 -31.64
N PRO A 186 0.28 -12.76 -30.92
CA PRO A 186 1.51 -12.24 -31.51
C PRO A 186 2.40 -13.41 -31.93
N GLN A 187 3.37 -13.14 -32.81
CA GLN A 187 4.40 -14.11 -33.16
C GLN A 187 5.24 -14.42 -31.90
N LEU A 188 5.23 -15.67 -31.48
CA LEU A 188 5.97 -16.15 -30.31
C LEU A 188 7.03 -17.14 -30.78
N GLU A 189 8.24 -16.98 -30.27
CA GLU A 189 9.36 -17.91 -30.48
C GLU A 189 9.42 -18.86 -29.28
N ASP A 190 9.72 -20.15 -29.52
CA ASP A 190 9.90 -21.20 -28.52
C ASP A 190 8.69 -21.43 -27.58
N VAL A 191 7.48 -21.22 -28.07
CA VAL A 191 6.25 -21.48 -27.33
C VAL A 191 5.46 -22.61 -28.03
N PRO A 192 5.52 -23.83 -27.50
CA PRO A 192 4.80 -24.96 -28.12
C PRO A 192 3.30 -24.95 -27.83
N GLU A 193 2.87 -24.38 -26.70
CA GLU A 193 1.49 -24.54 -26.21
C GLU A 193 0.92 -23.23 -25.63
N ILE A 194 -0.39 -23.09 -25.78
CA ILE A 194 -1.19 -22.00 -25.20
C ILE A 194 -2.18 -22.59 -24.19
N LEU A 195 -2.23 -21.98 -23.01
CA LEU A 195 -3.19 -22.29 -21.96
C LEU A 195 -4.26 -21.21 -21.95
N ILE A 196 -5.54 -21.61 -21.93
CA ILE A 196 -6.67 -20.74 -21.70
C ILE A 196 -7.26 -21.12 -20.34
N CYS A 197 -7.25 -20.19 -19.41
CA CYS A 197 -7.71 -20.37 -18.03
C CYS A 197 -8.95 -19.54 -17.76
N ASN A 198 -9.82 -19.98 -16.85
CA ASN A 198 -10.93 -19.15 -16.36
C ASN A 198 -10.41 -18.04 -15.40
N ALA A 199 -11.31 -17.17 -14.92
CA ALA A 199 -10.96 -16.10 -13.99
C ALA A 199 -10.37 -16.56 -12.65
N LEU A 200 -10.54 -17.85 -12.30
CA LEU A 200 -9.96 -18.46 -11.10
C LEU A 200 -8.56 -19.06 -11.36
N GLY A 201 -8.06 -18.98 -12.61
CA GLY A 201 -6.77 -19.55 -13.00
C GLY A 201 -6.81 -21.05 -13.33
N GLU A 202 -7.99 -21.68 -13.35
CA GLU A 202 -8.14 -23.07 -13.73
C GLU A 202 -8.02 -23.23 -15.26
N THR A 203 -7.21 -24.17 -15.72
CA THR A 203 -7.01 -24.43 -17.15
C THR A 203 -8.28 -25.05 -17.76
N ILE A 204 -8.89 -24.31 -18.67
CA ILE A 204 -10.08 -24.73 -19.43
C ILE A 204 -9.68 -25.42 -20.74
N SER A 205 -8.63 -24.92 -21.37
CA SER A 205 -8.13 -25.46 -22.64
C SER A 205 -6.61 -25.35 -22.72
N LYS A 206 -6.00 -26.35 -23.35
CA LYS A 206 -4.59 -26.39 -23.68
C LYS A 206 -4.47 -26.76 -25.15
N VAL A 207 -3.88 -25.89 -25.95
CA VAL A 207 -3.78 -26.06 -27.39
C VAL A 207 -2.36 -25.78 -27.87
N SER A 208 -1.95 -26.41 -28.97
CA SER A 208 -0.67 -26.07 -29.61
C SER A 208 -0.70 -24.64 -30.13
N TYR A 209 0.45 -23.96 -30.04
CA TYR A 209 0.56 -22.59 -30.53
C TYR A 209 0.19 -22.51 -32.02
N GLN A 210 -0.69 -21.59 -32.32
CA GLN A 210 -1.08 -21.13 -33.66
C GLN A 210 -1.33 -19.62 -33.61
N PRO A 211 -1.03 -18.85 -34.67
CA PRO A 211 -1.31 -17.42 -34.71
C PRO A 211 -2.79 -17.08 -34.51
N GLU A 212 -3.69 -17.97 -34.90
CA GLU A 212 -5.13 -17.85 -34.71
C GLU A 212 -5.67 -19.15 -34.09
N ILE A 213 -6.36 -19.04 -32.98
CA ILE A 213 -7.02 -20.15 -32.30
C ILE A 213 -8.53 -19.89 -32.25
N SER A 214 -9.34 -20.89 -32.64
CA SER A 214 -10.80 -20.79 -32.60
C SER A 214 -11.32 -20.84 -31.17
N LEU A 215 -12.18 -19.87 -30.84
CA LEU A 215 -12.86 -19.76 -29.54
C LEU A 215 -14.30 -20.31 -29.55
N VAL A 216 -14.75 -20.86 -30.67
CA VAL A 216 -16.15 -21.26 -30.88
C VAL A 216 -16.63 -22.25 -29.79
N LEU A 217 -15.77 -23.12 -29.33
CA LEU A 217 -16.09 -24.15 -28.34
C LEU A 217 -16.00 -23.67 -26.88
N LEU A 218 -15.46 -22.46 -26.62
CA LEU A 218 -15.44 -21.93 -25.28
C LEU A 218 -16.82 -21.35 -24.91
N PRO A 219 -17.32 -21.55 -23.69
CA PRO A 219 -18.48 -20.82 -23.17
C PRO A 219 -18.28 -19.29 -23.19
N GLU A 220 -19.38 -18.55 -23.06
CA GLU A 220 -19.27 -17.08 -22.82
C GLU A 220 -18.65 -16.85 -21.43
N GLY A 221 -17.68 -15.92 -21.33
CA GLY A 221 -16.99 -15.63 -20.10
C GLY A 221 -15.66 -14.93 -20.28
N PHE A 222 -15.02 -14.63 -19.15
CA PHE A 222 -13.70 -14.02 -19.10
C PHE A 222 -12.62 -15.10 -18.95
N TYR A 223 -11.57 -15.00 -19.77
CA TYR A 223 -10.48 -15.96 -19.80
C TYR A 223 -9.12 -15.27 -19.79
N LEU A 224 -8.15 -15.93 -19.16
CA LEU A 224 -6.74 -15.58 -19.12
C LEU A 224 -5.98 -16.48 -20.10
N VAL A 225 -5.09 -15.90 -20.90
CA VAL A 225 -4.29 -16.62 -21.90
C VAL A 225 -2.82 -16.59 -21.53
N TYR A 226 -2.21 -17.75 -21.52
CA TYR A 226 -0.79 -17.92 -21.21
C TYR A 226 -0.07 -18.69 -22.32
N ALA A 227 1.17 -18.29 -22.61
CA ALA A 227 2.13 -19.13 -23.31
C ALA A 227 2.78 -20.12 -22.33
N LEU A 228 2.98 -21.36 -22.73
CA LEU A 228 3.68 -22.37 -21.96
C LEU A 228 4.97 -22.73 -22.71
N SER A 229 6.13 -22.55 -22.07
CA SER A 229 7.42 -22.98 -22.62
C SER A 229 7.61 -24.51 -22.52
N GLU A 230 8.60 -25.05 -23.22
CA GLU A 230 8.99 -26.47 -23.11
C GLU A 230 9.41 -26.84 -21.66
N GLU A 231 9.94 -25.89 -20.91
CA GLU A 231 10.37 -26.06 -19.52
C GLU A 231 9.20 -25.94 -18.52
N GLY A 232 7.97 -25.64 -19.00
CA GLY A 232 6.78 -25.54 -18.19
C GLY A 232 6.54 -24.16 -17.57
N GLU A 233 7.30 -23.14 -17.94
CA GLU A 233 7.10 -21.77 -17.51
C GLU A 233 5.87 -21.16 -18.19
N LYS A 234 5.05 -20.42 -17.42
CA LYS A 234 3.86 -19.73 -17.88
C LYS A 234 4.15 -18.25 -18.07
N LYS A 235 3.96 -17.74 -19.30
CA LYS A 235 4.02 -16.31 -19.60
C LYS A 235 2.63 -15.80 -19.96
N PHE A 236 2.14 -14.80 -19.23
CA PHE A 236 0.84 -14.17 -19.51
C PHE A 236 0.86 -13.43 -20.85
N LEU A 237 -0.12 -13.66 -21.71
CA LEU A 237 -0.25 -13.05 -23.03
C LEU A 237 -1.37 -12.01 -23.11
N GLY A 238 -2.45 -12.18 -22.35
CA GLY A 238 -3.60 -11.27 -22.38
C GLY A 238 -4.90 -11.93 -21.91
N THR A 239 -6.00 -11.25 -22.18
CA THR A 239 -7.33 -11.67 -21.76
C THR A 239 -8.28 -11.83 -22.98
N ILE A 240 -9.30 -12.64 -22.80
CA ILE A 240 -10.40 -12.81 -23.73
C ILE A 240 -11.70 -12.56 -22.98
N LEU A 241 -12.60 -11.78 -23.57
CA LEU A 241 -14.00 -11.71 -23.21
C LEU A 241 -14.82 -12.35 -24.34
N LYS A 242 -15.48 -13.45 -24.08
CA LYS A 242 -16.36 -14.14 -25.05
C LYS A 242 -17.81 -14.03 -24.65
#